data_dfde75ed9c762b532b0a11634edd238c
#
_entry.id   dfde75ed9c762b532b0a11634edd238c
#
_cell.length_a   1.000
_cell.length_b   1.000
_cell.length_c   1.000
_cell.angle_alpha   90.00
_cell.angle_beta   90.00
_cell.angle_gamma   90.00
#
_symmetry.space_group_name_H-M   'P 1'
#
loop_
_entity.id
_entity.type
_entity.pdbx_description
1 polymer ?
#
loop_
_entity_poly.entity_id
_entity_poly.type
_entity_poly.pdbx_seq_one_letter_code
_entity_poly.pdbx_strand_id
1 'polypeptide(L)'
;DMLFDRLKAGIGKSLFKNLNLKIIRNSYVTVFTSQGFADYYYGDNVPKNIVLILNKVDERLFTLPKVEKEKTDIKHLRFAFVGNVRYHTLINMAKVITLNFPNFEFHFYGTTYPNMEIEAESLKDINNIFFHGAFKNPIDLPKIYSKIDFIVATYDTTTLNPQYAEPNKIYEAIFFRTPIIVSYNSYLANKVNKLKVGFDVNALKDDEIISKIKGISQVIYDSYVSALNAIPQK
;
A
#
# COMPACT_ATOMS: atom_id res chain seq x y z
N ASP A 1 5.54 -5.35 16.98
CA ASP A 1 4.87 -6.30 16.08
C ASP A 1 5.85 -7.07 15.21
N MET A 2 6.90 -6.46 14.65
CA MET A 2 7.95 -7.22 13.93
C MET A 2 8.60 -8.34 14.78
N LEU A 3 8.73 -8.14 16.09
CA LEU A 3 9.23 -9.16 17.01
C LEU A 3 8.20 -10.29 17.18
N PHE A 4 6.93 -9.94 17.24
CA PHE A 4 5.82 -10.87 17.37
C PHE A 4 5.67 -11.78 16.14
N ASP A 5 5.85 -11.22 14.94
CA ASP A 5 5.79 -11.97 13.69
C ASP A 5 6.95 -12.98 13.54
N ARG A 6 8.10 -12.71 14.18
CA ARG A 6 9.26 -13.61 14.21
C ARG A 6 9.14 -14.78 15.19
N LEU A 7 8.20 -14.73 16.13
CA LEU A 7 7.96 -15.82 17.07
C LEU A 7 7.20 -16.95 16.38
N LYS A 8 7.75 -18.17 16.46
CA LYS A 8 7.04 -19.37 16.00
C LYS A 8 5.71 -19.53 16.75
N ALA A 9 4.70 -20.05 16.07
CA ALA A 9 3.42 -20.37 16.70
C ALA A 9 3.63 -21.29 17.92
N GLY A 10 3.02 -20.97 19.07
CA GLY A 10 3.17 -21.74 20.29
C GLY A 10 2.94 -20.94 21.57
N ILE A 11 3.24 -21.54 22.70
CA ILE A 11 3.05 -20.98 24.05
C ILE A 11 3.72 -19.60 24.21
N GLY A 12 4.92 -19.41 23.63
CA GLY A 12 5.64 -18.15 23.69
C GLY A 12 4.89 -16.99 22.99
N LYS A 13 4.26 -17.26 21.85
CA LYS A 13 3.48 -16.25 21.11
C LYS A 13 2.25 -15.82 21.88
N SER A 14 1.55 -16.78 22.53
CA SER A 14 0.38 -16.48 23.38
C SER A 14 0.78 -15.70 24.62
N LEU A 15 1.88 -16.07 25.27
CA LEU A 15 2.40 -15.36 26.44
C LEU A 15 2.76 -13.91 26.09
N PHE A 16 3.42 -13.69 24.96
CA PHE A 16 3.80 -12.34 24.50
C PHE A 16 2.58 -11.49 24.16
N LYS A 17 1.57 -12.10 23.51
CA LYS A 17 0.28 -11.42 23.26
C LYS A 17 -0.38 -10.98 24.56
N ASN A 18 -0.46 -11.87 25.55
CA ASN A 18 -1.07 -11.58 26.85
C ASN A 18 -0.29 -10.49 27.63
N LEU A 19 1.04 -10.50 27.54
CA LEU A 19 1.87 -9.47 28.13
C LEU A 19 1.61 -8.10 27.47
N ASN A 20 1.57 -8.04 26.15
CA ASN A 20 1.23 -6.82 25.42
C ASN A 20 -0.16 -6.29 25.81
N LEU A 21 -1.16 -7.17 25.87
CA LEU A 21 -2.51 -6.78 26.30
C LEU A 21 -2.51 -6.23 27.74
N LYS A 22 -1.72 -6.84 28.63
CA LYS A 22 -1.58 -6.35 30.02
C LYS A 22 -0.91 -4.97 30.06
N ILE A 23 0.13 -4.76 29.26
CA ILE A 23 0.82 -3.45 29.16
C ILE A 23 -0.16 -2.39 28.64
N ILE A 24 -0.89 -2.66 27.56
CA ILE A 24 -1.83 -1.74 26.96
C ILE A 24 -2.94 -1.37 27.97
N ARG A 25 -3.52 -2.35 28.68
CA ARG A 25 -4.58 -2.11 29.70
C ARG A 25 -4.11 -1.25 30.88
N ASN A 26 -2.82 -1.32 31.24
CA ASN A 26 -2.26 -0.57 32.34
C ASN A 26 -1.58 0.74 31.91
N SER A 27 -1.57 1.03 30.62
CA SER A 27 -1.04 2.30 30.10
C SER A 27 -2.06 3.41 30.33
N TYR A 28 -1.59 4.63 30.62
CA TYR A 28 -2.46 5.80 30.73
C TYR A 28 -3.17 6.09 29.40
N VAL A 29 -2.43 5.98 28.29
CA VAL A 29 -2.94 6.09 26.93
C VAL A 29 -2.15 5.15 26.02
N THR A 30 -2.84 4.53 25.06
CA THR A 30 -2.21 3.74 23.99
C THR A 30 -2.68 4.28 22.66
N VAL A 31 -1.73 4.57 21.78
CA VAL A 31 -2.02 5.08 20.42
C VAL A 31 -1.93 3.95 19.42
N PHE A 32 -2.98 3.78 18.62
CA PHE A 32 -2.96 2.95 17.42
C PHE A 32 -3.03 3.81 16.16
N THR A 33 -2.30 3.39 15.13
CA THR A 33 -2.26 4.07 13.83
C THR A 33 -3.24 3.49 12.82
N SER A 34 -4.01 2.49 13.21
CA SER A 34 -5.05 1.86 12.40
C SER A 34 -6.16 1.32 13.30
N GLN A 35 -7.40 1.48 12.88
CA GLN A 35 -8.55 0.82 13.49
C GLN A 35 -8.40 -0.71 13.42
N GLY A 36 -7.79 -1.23 12.35
CA GLY A 36 -7.56 -2.67 12.19
C GLY A 36 -6.78 -3.30 13.36
N PHE A 37 -5.84 -2.57 13.97
CA PHE A 37 -5.16 -3.06 15.18
C PHE A 37 -6.09 -3.06 16.40
N ALA A 38 -6.93 -2.04 16.56
CA ALA A 38 -7.88 -2.02 17.66
C ALA A 38 -8.88 -3.19 17.54
N ASP A 39 -9.40 -3.41 16.34
CA ASP A 39 -10.32 -4.52 16.04
C ASP A 39 -9.67 -5.89 16.27
N TYR A 40 -8.41 -6.04 15.85
CA TYR A 40 -7.67 -7.30 16.06
C TYR A 40 -7.45 -7.65 17.53
N TYR A 41 -7.11 -6.64 18.35
CA TYR A 41 -6.79 -6.88 19.75
C TYR A 41 -8.02 -6.94 20.65
N TYR A 42 -9.10 -6.22 20.32
CA TYR A 42 -10.21 -5.97 21.22
C TYR A 42 -11.60 -6.25 20.63
N GLY A 43 -11.73 -6.42 19.31
CA GLY A 43 -13.03 -6.52 18.67
C GLY A 43 -13.88 -5.29 19.00
N ASP A 44 -15.12 -5.52 19.42
CA ASP A 44 -16.06 -4.45 19.79
C ASP A 44 -15.78 -3.82 21.16
N ASN A 45 -14.86 -4.40 21.95
CA ASN A 45 -14.59 -3.99 23.33
C ASN A 45 -13.31 -3.16 23.46
N VAL A 46 -13.16 -2.15 22.63
CA VAL A 46 -11.96 -1.27 22.63
C VAL A 46 -11.90 -0.48 23.95
N PRO A 47 -10.81 -0.60 24.75
CA PRO A 47 -10.63 0.14 25.98
C PRO A 47 -10.60 1.66 25.78
N LYS A 48 -11.11 2.41 26.78
CA LYS A 48 -11.20 3.89 26.71
C LYS A 48 -9.85 4.60 26.63
N ASN A 49 -8.76 3.95 27.04
CA ASN A 49 -7.40 4.49 26.96
C ASN A 49 -6.75 4.31 25.59
N ILE A 50 -7.48 3.76 24.61
CA ILE A 50 -6.98 3.65 23.24
C ILE A 50 -7.41 4.88 22.43
N VAL A 51 -6.44 5.51 21.81
CA VAL A 51 -6.63 6.66 20.91
C VAL A 51 -6.15 6.28 19.52
N LEU A 52 -6.97 6.57 18.51
CA LEU A 52 -6.59 6.37 17.12
C LEU A 52 -5.97 7.65 16.58
N ILE A 53 -4.70 7.56 16.18
CA ILE A 53 -4.02 8.62 15.44
C ILE A 53 -3.63 8.03 14.09
N LEU A 54 -4.52 8.20 13.12
CA LEU A 54 -4.32 7.66 11.78
C LEU A 54 -3.15 8.35 11.08
N ASN A 55 -2.49 7.63 10.20
CA ASN A 55 -1.51 8.20 9.29
C ASN A 55 -2.16 9.31 8.44
N LYS A 56 -1.36 10.25 7.97
CA LYS A 56 -1.77 11.35 7.09
C LYS A 56 -0.65 11.63 6.09
N VAL A 57 -0.97 12.40 5.08
CA VAL A 57 0.07 13.00 4.23
C VAL A 57 0.83 14.08 5.00
N ASP A 58 2.08 14.30 4.63
CA ASP A 58 2.89 15.39 5.19
C ASP A 58 2.22 16.74 4.85
N GLU A 59 2.06 17.61 5.86
CA GLU A 59 1.40 18.91 5.69
C GLU A 59 2.10 19.81 4.68
N ARG A 60 3.41 19.66 4.49
CA ARG A 60 4.18 20.39 3.48
C ARG A 60 3.66 20.17 2.06
N LEU A 61 2.99 19.03 1.78
CA LEU A 61 2.38 18.77 0.47
C LEU A 61 1.33 19.83 0.07
N PHE A 62 0.66 20.46 1.04
CA PHE A 62 -0.33 21.51 0.76
C PHE A 62 0.31 22.83 0.30
N THR A 63 1.60 23.02 0.55
CA THR A 63 2.36 24.22 0.20
C THR A 63 3.30 24.04 -0.99
N LEU A 64 3.54 22.79 -1.41
CA LEU A 64 4.37 22.52 -2.58
C LEU A 64 3.65 22.94 -3.88
N PRO A 65 4.42 23.32 -4.93
CA PRO A 65 3.85 23.60 -6.23
C PRO A 65 3.02 22.42 -6.74
N LYS A 66 1.82 22.70 -7.23
CA LYS A 66 1.00 21.68 -7.89
C LYS A 66 1.64 21.30 -9.22
N VAL A 67 1.81 19.99 -9.42
CA VAL A 67 2.25 19.43 -10.70
C VAL A 67 1.02 18.86 -11.38
N GLU A 68 0.79 19.26 -12.61
CA GLU A 68 -0.33 18.75 -13.40
C GLU A 68 -0.12 17.26 -13.67
N LYS A 69 -1.16 16.47 -13.46
CA LYS A 69 -1.13 15.04 -13.72
C LYS A 69 -1.15 14.79 -15.21
N GLU A 70 -0.22 13.98 -15.69
CA GLU A 70 -0.21 13.51 -17.07
C GLU A 70 -1.50 12.74 -17.38
N LYS A 71 -2.00 12.93 -18.61
CA LYS A 71 -3.20 12.23 -19.05
C LYS A 71 -2.98 10.71 -19.04
N THR A 72 -3.89 10.00 -18.43
CA THR A 72 -3.88 8.53 -18.43
C THR A 72 -4.28 7.99 -19.79
N ASP A 73 -3.47 7.08 -20.31
CA ASP A 73 -3.80 6.24 -21.46
C ASP A 73 -4.02 4.81 -20.99
N ILE A 74 -5.26 4.33 -21.07
CA ILE A 74 -5.63 2.99 -20.62
C ILE A 74 -4.93 1.86 -21.36
N LYS A 75 -4.32 2.14 -22.52
CA LYS A 75 -3.52 1.19 -23.30
C LYS A 75 -2.05 1.16 -22.88
N HIS A 76 -1.62 2.16 -22.10
CA HIS A 76 -0.24 2.36 -21.65
C HIS A 76 -0.23 2.80 -20.18
N LEU A 77 -0.77 1.93 -19.29
CA LEU A 77 -0.86 2.24 -17.87
C LEU A 77 0.51 2.18 -17.18
N ARG A 78 0.73 3.14 -16.29
CA ARG A 78 1.93 3.27 -15.46
C ARG A 78 1.58 2.91 -14.01
N PHE A 79 2.08 1.77 -13.57
CA PHE A 79 1.95 1.30 -12.20
C PHE A 79 3.17 1.72 -11.40
N ALA A 80 3.02 2.09 -10.15
CA ALA A 80 4.18 2.40 -9.32
C ALA A 80 4.05 1.97 -7.87
N PHE A 81 5.16 1.52 -7.32
CA PHE A 81 5.39 1.47 -5.89
C PHE A 81 6.28 2.64 -5.46
N VAL A 82 5.84 3.39 -4.46
CA VAL A 82 6.57 4.55 -3.92
C VAL A 82 6.92 4.26 -2.46
N GLY A 83 8.15 3.87 -2.19
CA GLY A 83 8.63 3.45 -0.87
C GLY A 83 9.78 2.46 -0.95
N ASN A 84 10.21 1.92 0.19
CA ASN A 84 11.28 0.93 0.22
C ASN A 84 10.77 -0.45 -0.17
N VAL A 85 11.35 -1.05 -1.22
CA VAL A 85 10.99 -2.39 -1.73
C VAL A 85 11.48 -3.44 -0.73
N ARG A 86 10.53 -4.07 -0.03
CA ARG A 86 10.82 -5.06 1.02
C ARG A 86 9.93 -6.31 0.96
N TYR A 87 9.02 -6.40 0.01
CA TYR A 87 8.05 -7.47 -0.10
C TYR A 87 8.12 -8.15 -1.46
N HIS A 88 8.20 -9.46 -1.44
CA HIS A 88 8.16 -10.31 -2.63
C HIS A 88 6.90 -10.07 -3.48
N THR A 89 5.77 -9.79 -2.84
CA THR A 89 4.50 -9.48 -3.51
C THR A 89 4.59 -8.29 -4.49
N LEU A 90 5.44 -7.29 -4.20
CA LEU A 90 5.67 -6.15 -5.09
C LEU A 90 6.47 -6.56 -6.34
N ILE A 91 7.48 -7.40 -6.16
CA ILE A 91 8.30 -7.94 -7.24
C ILE A 91 7.43 -8.80 -8.17
N ASN A 92 6.60 -9.67 -7.58
CA ASN A 92 5.69 -10.50 -8.37
C ASN A 92 4.67 -9.67 -9.16
N MET A 93 4.07 -8.65 -8.54
CA MET A 93 3.17 -7.72 -9.24
C MET A 93 3.84 -7.08 -10.44
N ALA A 94 5.05 -6.54 -10.27
CA ALA A 94 5.79 -5.91 -11.36
C ALA A 94 6.04 -6.90 -12.50
N LYS A 95 6.57 -8.07 -12.17
CA LYS A 95 6.88 -9.14 -13.14
C LYS A 95 5.64 -9.59 -13.92
N VAL A 96 4.55 -9.92 -13.22
CA VAL A 96 3.34 -10.43 -13.86
C VAL A 96 2.68 -9.38 -14.75
N ILE A 97 2.59 -8.12 -14.28
CA ILE A 97 2.01 -7.03 -15.08
C ILE A 97 2.83 -6.83 -16.36
N THR A 98 4.13 -6.65 -16.26
CA THR A 98 4.95 -6.26 -17.40
C THR A 98 5.17 -7.37 -18.43
N LEU A 99 5.21 -8.63 -18.00
CA LEU A 99 5.33 -9.76 -18.92
C LEU A 99 4.02 -10.07 -19.66
N ASN A 100 2.87 -9.83 -19.06
CA ASN A 100 1.56 -10.12 -19.68
C ASN A 100 0.95 -8.92 -20.40
N PHE A 101 1.40 -7.70 -20.09
CA PHE A 101 0.94 -6.46 -20.69
C PHE A 101 2.16 -5.62 -21.14
N PRO A 102 2.76 -5.91 -22.28
CA PRO A 102 4.04 -5.32 -22.69
C PRO A 102 4.00 -3.80 -22.91
N ASN A 103 2.81 -3.21 -23.06
CA ASN A 103 2.61 -1.77 -23.14
C ASN A 103 2.46 -1.09 -21.77
N PHE A 104 2.41 -1.84 -20.69
CA PHE A 104 2.29 -1.28 -19.36
C PHE A 104 3.67 -1.16 -18.71
N GLU A 105 3.85 -0.14 -17.88
CA GLU A 105 5.09 0.14 -17.19
C GLU A 105 4.95 -0.09 -15.69
N PHE A 106 6.03 -0.54 -15.05
CA PHE A 106 6.09 -0.63 -13.60
C PHE A 106 7.29 0.15 -13.05
N HIS A 107 7.03 1.09 -12.15
CA HIS A 107 8.03 1.99 -11.60
C HIS A 107 8.23 1.75 -10.11
N PHE A 108 9.49 1.61 -9.69
CA PHE A 108 9.88 1.56 -8.30
C PHE A 108 10.58 2.87 -7.90
N TYR A 109 9.96 3.64 -7.01
CA TYR A 109 10.55 4.83 -6.40
C TYR A 109 10.91 4.52 -4.95
N GLY A 110 12.20 4.50 -4.62
CA GLY A 110 12.73 4.16 -3.31
C GLY A 110 13.89 3.18 -3.40
N THR A 111 14.42 2.81 -2.24
CA THR A 111 15.53 1.85 -2.15
C THR A 111 15.01 0.42 -2.02
N THR A 112 15.81 -0.53 -2.45
CA THR A 112 15.54 -1.95 -2.25
C THR A 112 16.21 -2.42 -0.95
N TYR A 113 15.48 -3.20 -0.14
CA TYR A 113 16.05 -3.81 1.05
C TYR A 113 17.02 -4.94 0.67
N PRO A 114 18.09 -5.18 1.45
CA PRO A 114 19.12 -6.18 1.11
C PRO A 114 18.56 -7.57 0.84
N ASN A 115 17.53 -7.99 1.54
CA ASN A 115 16.89 -9.29 1.34
C ASN A 115 16.07 -9.40 0.04
N MET A 116 15.85 -8.30 -0.68
CA MET A 116 15.11 -8.23 -1.94
C MET A 116 15.99 -7.90 -3.14
N GLU A 117 17.29 -7.65 -2.94
CA GLU A 117 18.20 -7.22 -4.00
C GLU A 117 18.30 -8.24 -5.14
N ILE A 118 18.43 -9.53 -4.81
CA ILE A 118 18.53 -10.60 -5.81
C ILE A 118 17.28 -10.66 -6.68
N GLU A 119 16.10 -10.60 -6.06
CA GLU A 119 14.83 -10.62 -6.80
C GLU A 119 14.63 -9.36 -7.63
N ALA A 120 14.97 -8.19 -7.08
CA ALA A 120 14.89 -6.93 -7.81
C ALA A 120 15.87 -6.88 -8.99
N GLU A 121 17.07 -7.46 -8.84
CA GLU A 121 18.06 -7.56 -9.91
C GLU A 121 17.50 -8.36 -11.08
N SER A 122 16.80 -9.46 -10.83
CA SER A 122 16.19 -10.30 -11.87
C SER A 122 15.13 -9.57 -12.72
N LEU A 123 14.65 -8.42 -12.28
CA LEU A 123 13.70 -7.60 -13.04
C LEU A 123 14.36 -6.55 -13.93
N LYS A 124 15.65 -6.28 -13.78
CA LYS A 124 16.32 -5.19 -14.52
C LYS A 124 16.42 -5.42 -16.03
N ASP A 125 16.38 -6.68 -16.47
CA ASP A 125 16.38 -7.04 -17.89
C ASP A 125 14.99 -6.92 -18.54
N ILE A 126 13.95 -6.58 -17.77
CA ILE A 126 12.60 -6.38 -18.28
C ILE A 126 12.45 -4.90 -18.67
N ASN A 127 12.34 -4.63 -19.97
CA ASN A 127 12.44 -3.28 -20.57
C ASN A 127 11.42 -2.25 -20.04
N ASN A 128 10.27 -2.70 -19.51
CA ASN A 128 9.20 -1.84 -19.01
C ASN A 128 9.10 -1.86 -17.47
N ILE A 129 10.19 -2.22 -16.77
CA ILE A 129 10.36 -2.03 -15.33
C ILE A 129 11.47 -1.02 -15.06
N PHE A 130 11.16 -0.01 -14.22
CA PHE A 130 12.05 1.10 -13.95
C PHE A 130 12.33 1.25 -12.46
N PHE A 131 13.60 1.24 -12.08
CA PHE A 131 14.06 1.52 -10.72
C PHE A 131 14.66 2.93 -10.66
N HIS A 132 13.97 3.84 -9.96
CA HIS A 132 14.35 5.26 -9.88
C HIS A 132 15.27 5.57 -8.69
N GLY A 133 15.44 4.62 -7.75
CA GLY A 133 16.23 4.86 -6.55
C GLY A 133 15.55 5.76 -5.53
N ALA A 134 16.35 6.32 -4.61
CA ALA A 134 15.86 7.14 -3.51
C ALA A 134 15.23 8.45 -3.99
N PHE A 135 14.23 8.93 -3.27
CA PHE A 135 13.53 10.20 -3.50
C PHE A 135 13.37 10.98 -2.19
N LYS A 136 13.15 12.28 -2.29
CA LYS A 136 12.95 13.19 -1.14
C LYS A 136 11.46 13.32 -0.82
N ASN A 137 11.03 12.68 0.27
CA ASN A 137 9.67 12.80 0.79
C ASN A 137 9.55 14.07 1.68
N PRO A 138 8.57 14.96 1.49
CA PRO A 138 7.49 14.90 0.48
C PRO A 138 7.80 15.61 -0.84
N ILE A 139 8.99 16.21 -1.01
CA ILE A 139 9.30 17.17 -2.07
C ILE A 139 9.11 16.60 -3.47
N ASP A 140 9.53 15.36 -3.70
CA ASP A 140 9.47 14.73 -5.01
C ASP A 140 8.10 14.08 -5.30
N LEU A 141 7.24 13.90 -4.28
CA LEU A 141 5.98 13.20 -4.45
C LEU A 141 5.05 13.83 -5.51
N PRO A 142 4.87 15.16 -5.61
CA PRO A 142 4.02 15.74 -6.64
C PRO A 142 4.46 15.35 -8.06
N LYS A 143 5.79 15.35 -8.31
CA LYS A 143 6.36 14.97 -9.61
C LYS A 143 6.22 13.46 -9.88
N ILE A 144 6.38 12.63 -8.85
CA ILE A 144 6.22 11.17 -8.96
C ILE A 144 4.76 10.84 -9.29
N TYR A 145 3.83 11.33 -8.48
CA TYR A 145 2.41 11.02 -8.62
C TYR A 145 1.76 11.63 -9.86
N SER A 146 2.35 12.68 -10.45
CA SER A 146 1.87 13.22 -11.72
C SER A 146 2.07 12.27 -12.91
N LYS A 147 3.01 11.34 -12.80
CA LYS A 147 3.42 10.43 -13.88
C LYS A 147 2.86 9.03 -13.79
N ILE A 148 2.15 8.66 -12.72
CA ILE A 148 1.67 7.31 -12.51
C ILE A 148 0.14 7.24 -12.52
N ASP A 149 -0.40 6.13 -13.00
CA ASP A 149 -1.83 5.91 -13.12
C ASP A 149 -2.39 5.08 -11.95
N PHE A 150 -1.61 4.12 -11.44
CA PHE A 150 -1.96 3.31 -10.27
C PHE A 150 -0.83 3.25 -9.26
N ILE A 151 -1.18 3.42 -7.99
CA ILE A 151 -0.30 3.07 -6.87
C ILE A 151 -0.44 1.58 -6.62
N VAL A 152 0.68 0.86 -6.51
CA VAL A 152 0.70 -0.54 -6.07
C VAL A 152 1.22 -0.59 -4.64
N ALA A 153 0.40 -1.08 -3.72
CA ALA A 153 0.71 -1.21 -2.30
C ALA A 153 0.39 -2.64 -1.82
N THR A 154 0.96 -3.62 -2.53
CA THR A 154 0.77 -5.03 -2.21
C THR A 154 1.85 -5.49 -1.24
N TYR A 155 1.46 -5.67 0.01
CA TYR A 155 2.32 -6.13 1.11
C TYR A 155 2.06 -7.60 1.42
N ASP A 156 2.98 -8.26 2.12
CA ASP A 156 2.79 -9.64 2.57
C ASP A 156 1.81 -9.69 3.77
N THR A 157 0.58 -10.08 3.52
CA THR A 157 -0.49 -10.18 4.52
C THR A 157 -0.43 -11.46 5.37
N THR A 158 0.61 -12.27 5.26
CA THR A 158 0.85 -13.41 6.17
C THR A 158 1.31 -12.94 7.55
N THR A 159 1.76 -11.69 7.67
CA THR A 159 2.19 -11.07 8.92
C THR A 159 1.16 -10.06 9.44
N LEU A 160 1.12 -9.86 10.76
CA LEU A 160 0.10 -9.02 11.40
C LEU A 160 0.15 -7.56 10.95
N ASN A 161 1.34 -6.99 10.82
CA ASN A 161 1.44 -5.57 10.51
C ASN A 161 0.82 -5.22 9.15
N PRO A 162 1.19 -5.84 8.01
CA PRO A 162 0.52 -5.60 6.73
C PRO A 162 -0.96 -5.97 6.72
N GLN A 163 -1.38 -6.95 7.53
CA GLN A 163 -2.77 -7.38 7.57
C GLN A 163 -3.70 -6.33 8.21
N TYR A 164 -3.23 -5.63 9.26
CA TYR A 164 -4.07 -4.71 10.05
C TYR A 164 -3.65 -3.25 9.96
N ALA A 165 -2.50 -2.96 9.36
CA ALA A 165 -2.03 -1.59 9.21
C ALA A 165 -2.84 -0.79 8.18
N GLU A 166 -2.81 0.53 8.38
CA GLU A 166 -3.27 1.51 7.41
C GLU A 166 -2.08 2.39 6.99
N PRO A 167 -1.35 1.99 5.93
CA PRO A 167 -0.15 2.67 5.49
C PRO A 167 -0.43 4.02 4.84
N ASN A 168 0.58 4.89 4.76
CA ASN A 168 0.48 6.22 4.15
C ASN A 168 -0.02 6.21 2.70
N LYS A 169 0.14 5.09 2.00
CA LYS A 169 -0.22 4.98 0.57
C LYS A 169 -1.70 5.25 0.28
N ILE A 170 -2.62 4.94 1.18
CA ILE A 170 -4.04 5.29 0.99
C ILE A 170 -4.26 6.79 1.07
N TYR A 171 -3.53 7.49 1.96
CA TYR A 171 -3.63 8.94 2.09
C TYR A 171 -2.96 9.66 0.92
N GLU A 172 -1.85 9.14 0.42
CA GLU A 172 -1.21 9.61 -0.80
C GLU A 172 -2.11 9.40 -2.03
N ALA A 173 -2.79 8.23 -2.13
CA ALA A 173 -3.77 7.94 -3.18
C ALA A 173 -4.91 8.99 -3.19
N ILE A 174 -5.46 9.31 -2.02
CA ILE A 174 -6.51 10.31 -1.85
C ILE A 174 -5.98 11.71 -2.20
N PHE A 175 -4.80 12.08 -1.72
CA PHE A 175 -4.22 13.40 -1.95
C PHE A 175 -3.91 13.64 -3.43
N PHE A 176 -3.26 12.68 -4.09
CA PHE A 176 -2.85 12.78 -5.50
C PHE A 176 -3.90 12.29 -6.50
N ARG A 177 -5.09 11.92 -6.03
CA ARG A 177 -6.18 11.44 -6.89
C ARG A 177 -5.75 10.27 -7.79
N THR A 178 -4.95 9.36 -7.25
CA THR A 178 -4.38 8.23 -7.97
C THR A 178 -4.97 6.92 -7.44
N PRO A 179 -5.66 6.12 -8.25
CA PRO A 179 -6.19 4.81 -7.86
C PRO A 179 -5.13 3.89 -7.25
N ILE A 180 -5.55 3.00 -6.35
CA ILE A 180 -4.62 2.16 -5.58
C ILE A 180 -4.97 0.68 -5.69
N ILE A 181 -3.94 -0.16 -5.88
CA ILE A 181 -4.01 -1.62 -5.84
C ILE A 181 -3.37 -2.09 -4.54
N VAL A 182 -4.08 -2.92 -3.78
CA VAL A 182 -3.64 -3.34 -2.45
C VAL A 182 -3.66 -4.86 -2.30
N SER A 183 -3.00 -5.39 -1.28
CA SER A 183 -3.09 -6.82 -0.96
C SER A 183 -4.48 -7.20 -0.49
N TYR A 184 -5.02 -8.30 -1.03
CA TYR A 184 -6.23 -8.93 -0.50
C TYR A 184 -6.06 -9.31 0.98
N ASN A 185 -7.16 -9.63 1.65
CA ASN A 185 -7.19 -10.09 3.04
C ASN A 185 -6.44 -9.13 4.01
N SER A 186 -6.67 -7.83 3.83
CA SER A 186 -6.10 -6.79 4.70
C SER A 186 -7.14 -5.77 5.10
N TYR A 187 -6.90 -5.10 6.22
CA TYR A 187 -7.70 -3.96 6.65
C TYR A 187 -7.74 -2.86 5.57
N LEU A 188 -6.60 -2.65 4.91
CA LEU A 188 -6.49 -1.69 3.81
C LEU A 188 -7.39 -2.08 2.61
N ALA A 189 -7.49 -3.38 2.27
CA ALA A 189 -8.36 -3.86 1.21
C ALA A 189 -9.82 -3.51 1.48
N ASN A 190 -10.29 -3.76 2.71
CA ASN A 190 -11.65 -3.40 3.12
C ASN A 190 -11.92 -1.89 2.96
N LYS A 191 -10.94 -1.05 3.30
CA LYS A 191 -11.05 0.41 3.17
C LYS A 191 -11.07 0.84 1.70
N VAL A 192 -10.18 0.32 0.87
CA VAL A 192 -10.09 0.63 -0.57
C VAL A 192 -11.38 0.25 -1.29
N ASN A 193 -11.90 -0.96 -1.02
CA ASN A 193 -13.14 -1.45 -1.61
C ASN A 193 -14.36 -0.64 -1.15
N LYS A 194 -14.44 -0.30 0.15
CA LYS A 194 -15.51 0.55 0.70
C LYS A 194 -15.53 1.95 0.08
N LEU A 195 -14.35 2.55 -0.12
CA LEU A 195 -14.20 3.86 -0.72
C LEU A 195 -14.29 3.84 -2.25
N LYS A 196 -14.20 2.67 -2.87
CA LYS A 196 -14.19 2.46 -4.33
C LYS A 196 -13.07 3.23 -5.03
N VAL A 197 -11.89 3.30 -4.42
CA VAL A 197 -10.73 4.08 -4.91
C VAL A 197 -9.65 3.21 -5.57
N GLY A 198 -9.98 1.96 -5.86
CA GLY A 198 -9.09 0.96 -6.43
C GLY A 198 -9.61 -0.44 -6.15
N PHE A 199 -8.73 -1.41 -6.10
CA PHE A 199 -9.10 -2.81 -5.84
C PHE A 199 -8.00 -3.56 -5.08
N ASP A 200 -8.37 -4.70 -4.53
CA ASP A 200 -7.45 -5.64 -3.91
C ASP A 200 -7.12 -6.82 -4.82
N VAL A 201 -5.97 -7.44 -4.60
CA VAL A 201 -5.49 -8.58 -5.37
C VAL A 201 -4.62 -9.49 -4.51
N ASN A 202 -4.71 -10.80 -4.75
CA ASN A 202 -3.72 -11.73 -4.22
C ASN A 202 -2.46 -11.69 -5.10
N ALA A 203 -1.47 -10.91 -4.66
CA ALA A 203 -0.23 -10.70 -5.40
C ALA A 203 0.69 -11.94 -5.50
N LEU A 204 0.29 -13.08 -4.95
CA LEU A 204 0.94 -14.38 -5.10
C LEU A 204 0.24 -15.30 -6.11
N LYS A 205 -0.86 -14.83 -6.74
CA LYS A 205 -1.62 -15.58 -7.75
C LYS A 205 -1.59 -14.85 -9.08
N ASP A 206 -0.75 -15.30 -9.97
CA ASP A 206 -0.52 -14.68 -11.28
C ASP A 206 -1.81 -14.54 -12.09
N ASP A 207 -2.64 -15.59 -12.14
CA ASP A 207 -3.92 -15.57 -12.86
C ASP A 207 -4.89 -14.50 -12.31
N GLU A 208 -4.89 -14.28 -10.99
CA GLU A 208 -5.72 -13.26 -10.38
C GLU A 208 -5.20 -11.86 -10.71
N ILE A 209 -3.88 -11.66 -10.69
CA ILE A 209 -3.27 -10.40 -11.11
C ILE A 209 -3.64 -10.12 -12.57
N ILE A 210 -3.42 -11.08 -13.47
CA ILE A 210 -3.73 -10.95 -14.90
C ILE A 210 -5.21 -10.62 -15.12
N SER A 211 -6.10 -11.34 -14.46
CA SER A 211 -7.55 -11.14 -14.57
C SER A 211 -7.97 -9.74 -14.12
N LYS A 212 -7.49 -9.28 -12.95
CA LYS A 212 -7.79 -7.96 -12.40
C LYS A 212 -7.25 -6.84 -13.28
N ILE A 213 -6.01 -6.94 -13.74
CA ILE A 213 -5.36 -5.94 -14.61
C ILE A 213 -6.06 -5.88 -15.97
N LYS A 214 -6.37 -7.02 -16.57
CA LYS A 214 -7.13 -7.09 -17.83
C LYS A 214 -8.52 -6.46 -17.74
N GLY A 215 -9.13 -6.51 -16.56
CA GLY A 215 -10.44 -5.91 -16.28
C GLY A 215 -10.44 -4.38 -16.21
N ILE A 216 -9.28 -3.72 -16.18
CA ILE A 216 -9.20 -2.26 -16.11
C ILE A 216 -9.63 -1.66 -17.47
N SER A 217 -10.79 -1.01 -17.48
CA SER A 217 -11.29 -0.22 -18.61
C SER A 217 -11.26 1.26 -18.27
N GLN A 218 -11.42 2.14 -19.26
CA GLN A 218 -11.52 3.59 -19.03
C GLN A 218 -12.66 3.90 -18.04
N VAL A 219 -13.81 3.26 -18.18
CA VAL A 219 -14.97 3.46 -17.29
C VAL A 219 -14.64 3.10 -15.84
N ILE A 220 -13.95 1.97 -15.63
CA ILE A 220 -13.54 1.54 -14.29
C ILE A 220 -12.48 2.50 -13.71
N TYR A 221 -11.48 2.88 -14.49
CA TYR A 221 -10.48 3.84 -14.06
C TYR A 221 -11.12 5.18 -13.65
N ASP A 222 -11.99 5.74 -14.51
CA ASP A 222 -12.69 7.00 -14.25
C ASP A 222 -13.59 6.92 -13.01
N SER A 223 -14.18 5.76 -12.74
CA SER A 223 -14.97 5.56 -11.52
C SER A 223 -14.13 5.65 -10.26
N TYR A 224 -12.90 5.12 -10.26
CA TYR A 224 -11.97 5.25 -9.13
C TYR A 224 -11.53 6.70 -8.93
N VAL A 225 -11.20 7.39 -10.02
CA VAL A 225 -10.80 8.81 -9.96
C VAL A 225 -11.96 9.67 -9.46
N SER A 226 -13.19 9.41 -9.92
CA SER A 226 -14.39 10.09 -9.42
C SER A 226 -14.60 9.89 -7.93
N ALA A 227 -14.45 8.65 -7.45
CA ALA A 227 -14.55 8.34 -6.02
C ALA A 227 -13.47 9.06 -5.21
N LEU A 228 -12.22 9.10 -5.70
CA LEU A 228 -11.13 9.85 -5.08
C LEU A 228 -11.44 11.35 -5.00
N ASN A 229 -11.99 11.94 -6.07
CA ASN A 229 -12.35 13.37 -6.12
C ASN A 229 -13.46 13.73 -5.13
N ALA A 230 -14.34 12.80 -4.81
CA ALA A 230 -15.40 13.00 -3.82
C ALA A 230 -14.91 13.03 -2.37
N ILE A 231 -13.67 12.55 -2.09
CA ILE A 231 -13.10 12.53 -0.74
C ILE A 231 -12.45 13.89 -0.43
N PRO A 232 -12.81 14.57 0.69
CA PRO A 232 -12.15 15.80 1.12
C PRO A 232 -10.64 15.62 1.36
N GLN A 233 -9.84 16.61 0.98
CA GLN A 233 -8.38 16.65 1.22
C GLN A 233 -8.05 17.37 2.54
N LYS A 234 -8.74 17.03 3.63
CA LYS A 234 -8.50 17.68 4.92
C LYS A 234 -7.78 16.74 5.90
#